data_c4987139fe80b9b1a1301c624dd9595a
#
_entry.id   c4987139fe80b9b1a1301c624dd9595a
#
_cell.length_a   1.000
_cell.length_b   1.000
_cell.length_c   1.000
_cell.angle_alpha   90.00
_cell.angle_beta   90.00
_cell.angle_gamma   90.00
#
_symmetry.space_group_name_H-M   'P 1'
#
loop_
_entity.id
_entity.type
_entity.pdbx_description
1 polymer ?
#
loop_
_entity_poly.entity_id
_entity_poly.type
_entity_poly.pdbx_seq_one_letter_code
_entity_poly.pdbx_strand_id
1 'polypeptide(L)'
;MTVLACAGAAADDAAIPSLIGTWAGENRTISDKKGFSVWGEKTVVITEQQDRRFRGHFTYPGGTKHFFGVIYPDNISFTWVAADSKGYNHGRILAPDRIGACYVESGAEATAGCAELVRRK
;
A
#
# COMPACT_ATOMS: atom_id res chain seq x y z
N MET A 1 -11.72 35.13 10.44
CA MET A 1 -12.28 33.93 11.00
C MET A 1 -12.42 32.85 9.95
N THR A 2 -13.23 33.10 9.00
CA THR A 2 -13.41 32.22 7.89
C THR A 2 -12.11 31.93 7.16
N VAL A 3 -11.19 32.84 7.22
CA VAL A 3 -9.88 32.70 6.57
C VAL A 3 -9.10 31.52 7.12
N LEU A 4 -9.23 31.26 8.41
CA LEU A 4 -8.53 30.12 9.03
C LEU A 4 -9.03 28.78 8.51
N ALA A 5 -10.33 28.63 8.36
CA ALA A 5 -10.90 27.39 7.84
C ALA A 5 -10.45 27.10 6.41
N CYS A 6 -10.41 28.14 5.56
CA CYS A 6 -9.93 27.98 4.19
C CYS A 6 -8.46 27.60 4.13
N ALA A 7 -7.66 28.22 4.98
CA ALA A 7 -6.24 27.92 5.03
C ALA A 7 -6.00 26.46 5.48
N GLY A 8 -6.79 25.98 6.43
CA GLY A 8 -6.68 24.61 6.89
C GLY A 8 -7.02 23.61 5.79
N ALA A 9 -8.09 23.86 5.05
CA ALA A 9 -8.49 22.98 3.96
C ALA A 9 -7.44 22.94 2.85
N ALA A 10 -6.90 24.09 2.50
CA ALA A 10 -5.87 24.18 1.48
C ALA A 10 -4.59 23.45 1.92
N ALA A 11 -4.22 23.56 3.19
CA ALA A 11 -3.06 22.89 3.73
C ALA A 11 -3.23 21.37 3.72
N ASP A 12 -4.45 20.87 4.04
CA ASP A 12 -4.73 19.43 4.02
C ASP A 12 -4.62 18.88 2.61
N ASP A 13 -5.19 19.57 1.62
CA ASP A 13 -5.10 19.15 0.23
C ASP A 13 -3.65 19.14 -0.25
N ALA A 14 -2.88 20.14 0.13
CA ALA A 14 -1.48 20.23 -0.25
C ALA A 14 -0.62 19.18 0.44
N ALA A 15 -1.09 18.63 1.55
CA ALA A 15 -0.35 17.63 2.32
C ALA A 15 -0.58 16.19 1.88
N ILE A 16 -1.49 15.95 0.93
CA ILE A 16 -1.73 14.58 0.45
C ILE A 16 -0.50 14.08 -0.29
N PRO A 17 0.14 13.02 0.19
CA PRO A 17 1.34 12.51 -0.48
C PRO A 17 0.98 11.78 -1.76
N SER A 18 1.90 11.78 -2.72
CA SER A 18 1.75 11.00 -3.94
C SER A 18 2.43 9.66 -3.77
N LEU A 19 1.70 8.60 -4.06
CA LEU A 19 2.24 7.25 -4.05
C LEU A 19 2.54 6.73 -5.45
N ILE A 20 2.32 7.54 -6.48
CA ILE A 20 2.57 7.13 -7.86
C ILE A 20 4.04 6.73 -8.03
N GLY A 21 4.27 5.58 -8.67
CA GLY A 21 5.61 5.09 -8.91
C GLY A 21 5.72 3.59 -8.77
N THR A 22 6.95 3.12 -8.92
CA THR A 22 7.29 1.71 -8.75
C THR A 22 7.99 1.53 -7.41
N TRP A 23 7.50 0.58 -6.63
CA TRP A 23 7.96 0.32 -5.27
C TRP A 23 8.43 -1.12 -5.18
N ALA A 24 9.54 -1.36 -4.51
CA ALA A 24 10.08 -2.71 -4.41
C ALA A 24 10.72 -2.97 -3.04
N GLY A 25 10.66 -4.20 -2.61
CA GLY A 25 11.25 -4.65 -1.36
C GLY A 25 10.95 -6.10 -1.09
N GLU A 26 11.61 -6.63 -0.08
CA GLU A 26 11.47 -8.01 0.32
C GLU A 26 10.21 -8.20 1.16
N ASN A 27 9.46 -9.26 0.86
CA ASN A 27 8.24 -9.58 1.58
C ASN A 27 8.49 -10.78 2.51
N ARG A 28 8.21 -10.60 3.79
CA ARG A 28 8.37 -11.66 4.80
C ARG A 28 7.01 -12.03 5.34
N THR A 29 6.70 -13.32 5.30
CA THR A 29 5.38 -13.82 5.63
C THR A 29 5.42 -14.96 6.63
N ILE A 30 4.27 -15.19 7.24
CA ILE A 30 3.99 -16.39 8.00
C ILE A 30 2.60 -16.86 7.59
N SER A 31 2.46 -18.16 7.34
CA SER A 31 1.17 -18.70 6.91
C SER A 31 0.92 -20.05 7.57
N ASP A 32 -0.34 -20.44 7.59
CA ASP A 32 -0.73 -21.72 8.14
C ASP A 32 -0.08 -22.89 7.38
N LYS A 33 -0.02 -22.78 6.05
CA LYS A 33 0.52 -23.86 5.22
C LYS A 33 2.04 -23.93 5.23
N LYS A 34 2.72 -22.79 5.21
CA LYS A 34 4.17 -22.77 4.98
C LYS A 34 4.99 -22.34 6.20
N GLY A 35 4.34 -21.88 7.26
CA GLY A 35 5.06 -21.32 8.40
C GLY A 35 5.82 -20.05 8.00
N PHE A 36 6.99 -19.86 8.56
CA PHE A 36 7.82 -18.69 8.25
C PHE A 36 8.40 -18.80 6.85
N SER A 37 8.29 -17.72 6.08
CA SER A 37 8.71 -17.72 4.68
C SER A 37 9.22 -16.34 4.29
N VAL A 38 10.19 -16.32 3.40
CA VAL A 38 10.69 -15.08 2.81
C VAL A 38 10.44 -15.17 1.32
N TRP A 39 9.63 -14.26 0.82
CA TRP A 39 9.43 -14.12 -0.61
C TRP A 39 10.56 -13.23 -1.14
N GLY A 40 10.93 -13.41 -2.36
CA GLY A 40 11.90 -12.53 -2.98
C GLY A 40 11.36 -11.09 -3.09
N GLU A 41 11.92 -10.33 -3.99
CA GLU A 41 11.51 -8.95 -4.15
C GLU A 41 10.07 -8.85 -4.60
N LYS A 42 9.27 -8.07 -3.87
CA LYS A 42 7.91 -7.71 -4.25
C LYS A 42 7.97 -6.37 -4.97
N THR A 43 7.35 -6.29 -6.13
CA THR A 43 7.28 -5.05 -6.90
C THR A 43 5.83 -4.64 -7.05
N VAL A 44 5.55 -3.41 -6.69
CA VAL A 44 4.22 -2.81 -6.72
C VAL A 44 4.30 -1.54 -7.56
N VAL A 45 3.39 -1.40 -8.52
CA VAL A 45 3.35 -0.21 -9.38
C VAL A 45 2.04 0.52 -9.12
N ILE A 46 2.13 1.74 -8.64
CA ILE A 46 0.96 2.61 -8.46
C ILE A 46 0.94 3.55 -9.65
N THR A 47 -0.08 3.39 -10.49
CA THR A 47 -0.13 4.03 -11.80
C THR A 47 -0.95 5.30 -11.82
N GLU A 48 -1.88 5.43 -10.90
CA GLU A 48 -2.83 6.54 -10.94
C GLU A 48 -3.26 6.90 -9.52
N GLN A 49 -3.39 8.19 -9.27
CA GLN A 49 -3.88 8.69 -7.97
C GLN A 49 -4.73 9.93 -8.21
N GLN A 50 -5.87 9.96 -7.54
CA GLN A 50 -6.78 11.08 -7.59
C GLN A 50 -7.17 11.40 -6.13
N ASP A 51 -6.70 12.51 -5.61
CA ASP A 51 -6.75 12.83 -4.18
C ASP A 51 -6.13 11.70 -3.34
N ARG A 52 -6.86 11.07 -2.43
CA ARG A 52 -6.36 9.96 -1.60
C ARG A 52 -6.59 8.59 -2.21
N ARG A 53 -7.26 8.51 -3.34
CA ARG A 53 -7.59 7.24 -3.99
C ARG A 53 -6.51 6.91 -5.02
N PHE A 54 -6.07 5.68 -5.04
CA PHE A 54 -5.04 5.26 -5.98
C PHE A 54 -5.31 3.87 -6.51
N ARG A 55 -4.68 3.54 -7.61
CA ARG A 55 -4.77 2.20 -8.20
C ARG A 55 -3.42 1.80 -8.76
N GLY A 56 -3.24 0.51 -8.89
CA GLY A 56 -2.02 -0.03 -9.44
C GLY A 56 -2.11 -1.52 -9.65
N HIS A 57 -0.96 -2.13 -9.77
CA HIS A 57 -0.87 -3.57 -9.93
C HIS A 57 0.42 -4.10 -9.29
N PHE A 58 0.41 -5.38 -9.00
CA PHE A 58 1.63 -6.08 -8.59
C PHE A 58 1.73 -7.39 -9.34
N THR A 59 2.96 -7.84 -9.52
CA THR A 59 3.25 -9.10 -10.20
C THR A 59 3.73 -10.12 -9.18
N TYR A 60 3.28 -11.34 -9.34
CA TYR A 60 3.66 -12.47 -8.51
C TYR A 60 3.82 -13.69 -9.43
N PRO A 61 4.37 -14.83 -8.95
CA PRO A 61 4.62 -15.97 -9.84
C PRO A 61 3.41 -16.47 -10.63
N GLY A 62 2.21 -16.28 -10.08
CA GLY A 62 0.97 -16.68 -10.76
C GLY A 62 0.41 -15.67 -11.73
N GLY A 63 0.99 -14.48 -11.87
CA GLY A 63 0.48 -13.45 -12.77
C GLY A 63 0.53 -12.04 -12.21
N THR A 64 -0.44 -11.25 -12.62
CA THR A 64 -0.56 -9.85 -12.21
C THR A 64 -1.94 -9.61 -11.60
N LYS A 65 -1.98 -8.88 -10.50
CA LYS A 65 -3.24 -8.47 -9.89
C LYS A 65 -3.33 -6.95 -9.82
N HIS A 66 -4.51 -6.44 -10.12
CA HIS A 66 -4.83 -5.03 -9.97
C HIS A 66 -5.37 -4.78 -8.58
N PHE A 67 -5.05 -3.62 -8.02
CA PHE A 67 -5.54 -3.24 -6.70
C PHE A 67 -6.02 -1.79 -6.68
N PHE A 68 -6.81 -1.47 -5.67
CA PHE A 68 -7.36 -0.14 -5.45
C PHE A 68 -7.12 0.21 -3.98
N GLY A 69 -6.73 1.43 -3.73
CA GLY A 69 -6.42 1.82 -2.37
C GLY A 69 -6.79 3.24 -2.03
N VAL A 70 -6.69 3.54 -0.76
CA VAL A 70 -6.96 4.88 -0.23
C VAL A 70 -5.93 5.24 0.82
N ILE A 71 -5.48 6.48 0.79
CA ILE A 71 -4.69 7.06 1.86
C ILE A 71 -5.66 7.58 2.91
N TYR A 72 -5.41 7.24 4.16
CA TYR A 72 -6.25 7.64 5.26
C TYR A 72 -6.16 9.18 5.45
N PRO A 73 -7.17 9.79 6.10
CA PRO A 73 -7.12 11.24 6.33
C PRO A 73 -5.93 11.75 7.13
N ASP A 74 -5.19 10.88 7.80
CA ASP A 74 -3.97 11.25 8.50
C ASP A 74 -2.79 11.49 7.54
N ASN A 75 -2.95 11.17 6.24
CA ASN A 75 -1.90 11.27 5.22
C ASN A 75 -0.66 10.44 5.51
N ILE A 76 -0.81 9.43 6.35
CA ILE A 76 0.28 8.53 6.76
C ILE A 76 -0.09 7.07 6.51
N SER A 77 -1.31 6.69 6.88
CA SER A 77 -1.80 5.32 6.76
C SER A 77 -2.53 5.11 5.44
N PHE A 78 -2.52 3.88 4.96
CA PHE A 78 -3.25 3.54 3.74
C PHE A 78 -3.73 2.09 3.80
N THR A 79 -4.69 1.77 2.95
CA THR A 79 -5.10 0.39 2.71
C THR A 79 -5.31 0.20 1.22
N TRP A 80 -5.10 -1.04 0.76
CA TRP A 80 -5.53 -1.40 -0.58
C TRP A 80 -6.02 -2.84 -0.64
N VAL A 81 -6.86 -3.10 -1.62
CA VAL A 81 -7.45 -4.41 -1.84
C VAL A 81 -7.28 -4.78 -3.30
N ALA A 82 -6.83 -6.01 -3.54
CA ALA A 82 -6.68 -6.51 -4.89
C ALA A 82 -7.97 -7.21 -5.33
N ALA A 83 -8.27 -7.11 -6.61
CA ALA A 83 -9.38 -7.87 -7.19
C ALA A 83 -9.12 -9.36 -7.00
N ASP A 84 -10.15 -10.11 -6.69
CA ASP A 84 -10.10 -11.56 -6.49
C ASP A 84 -9.17 -12.01 -5.37
N SER A 85 -8.91 -11.15 -4.41
CA SER A 85 -8.09 -11.48 -3.25
C SER A 85 -8.96 -11.63 -2.01
N LYS A 86 -8.61 -12.58 -1.15
CA LYS A 86 -9.33 -12.81 0.10
C LYS A 86 -8.86 -11.91 1.23
N GLY A 87 -7.71 -11.32 1.08
CA GLY A 87 -7.13 -10.45 2.07
C GLY A 87 -6.95 -9.04 1.58
N TYR A 88 -6.33 -8.22 2.38
CA TYR A 88 -6.06 -6.84 2.01
C TYR A 88 -4.72 -6.40 2.58
N ASN A 89 -4.22 -5.30 2.04
CA ASN A 89 -3.01 -4.67 2.52
C ASN A 89 -3.36 -3.42 3.32
N HIS A 90 -2.57 -3.17 4.35
CA HIS A 90 -2.60 -1.90 5.06
C HIS A 90 -1.16 -1.51 5.35
N GLY A 91 -0.93 -0.23 5.52
CA GLY A 91 0.43 0.20 5.75
C GLY A 91 0.55 1.66 6.11
N ARG A 92 1.77 2.12 6.11
CA ARG A 92 2.11 3.48 6.49
C ARG A 92 3.20 4.04 5.60
N ILE A 93 3.13 5.33 5.36
CA ILE A 93 4.18 6.07 4.68
C ILE A 93 5.24 6.37 5.73
N LEU A 94 6.43 5.82 5.54
CA LEU A 94 7.53 5.94 6.51
C LEU A 94 8.43 7.13 6.16
N ALA A 95 8.51 7.45 4.90
CA ALA A 95 9.30 8.56 4.36
C ALA A 95 8.77 8.83 2.94
N PRO A 96 9.14 9.93 2.29
CA PRO A 96 8.61 10.23 0.95
C PRO A 96 8.77 9.10 -0.06
N ASP A 97 9.86 8.33 0.01
CA ASP A 97 10.12 7.25 -0.93
C ASP A 97 10.15 5.88 -0.27
N ARG A 98 9.56 5.74 0.90
CA ARG A 98 9.57 4.48 1.65
C ARG A 98 8.23 4.26 2.32
N ILE A 99 7.66 3.07 2.12
CA ILE A 99 6.39 2.68 2.75
C ILE A 99 6.54 1.28 3.37
N GLY A 100 5.79 1.04 4.43
CA GLY A 100 5.62 -0.30 4.97
C GLY A 100 4.23 -0.77 4.59
N ALA A 101 4.11 -1.98 4.06
CA ALA A 101 2.83 -2.53 3.64
C ALA A 101 2.73 -3.98 4.11
N CYS A 102 1.61 -4.29 4.78
CA CYS A 102 1.36 -5.60 5.34
C CYS A 102 0.09 -6.19 4.74
N TYR A 103 0.15 -7.46 4.39
CA TYR A 103 -0.97 -8.22 3.88
C TYR A 103 -1.50 -9.12 4.98
N VAL A 104 -2.82 -9.18 5.12
CA VAL A 104 -3.48 -10.11 6.05
C VAL A 104 -4.63 -10.81 5.34
N GLU A 105 -4.74 -12.09 5.60
CA GLU A 105 -5.79 -12.94 5.04
C GLU A 105 -6.18 -13.95 6.10
N SER A 106 -7.50 -14.15 6.30
CA SER A 106 -8.02 -15.16 7.22
C SER A 106 -8.48 -16.38 6.41
N GLY A 107 -8.90 -17.43 7.10
CA GLY A 107 -9.46 -18.62 6.48
C GLY A 107 -8.46 -19.76 6.35
N ALA A 108 -8.74 -20.67 5.42
CA ALA A 108 -7.95 -21.89 5.27
C ALA A 108 -6.49 -21.65 4.87
N GLU A 109 -6.22 -20.50 4.25
CA GLU A 109 -4.86 -20.14 3.86
C GLU A 109 -4.39 -18.90 4.60
N ALA A 110 -4.74 -18.82 5.86
CA ALA A 110 -4.40 -17.67 6.71
C ALA A 110 -2.92 -17.28 6.55
N THR A 111 -2.70 -16.01 6.28
CA THR A 111 -1.38 -15.47 5.98
C THR A 111 -1.27 -14.07 6.53
N ALA A 112 -0.10 -13.75 7.06
CA ALA A 112 0.25 -12.39 7.41
C ALA A 112 1.68 -12.13 6.93
N GLY A 113 1.93 -10.94 6.41
CA GLY A 113 3.28 -10.61 5.98
C GLY A 113 3.42 -9.14 5.69
N CYS A 114 4.63 -8.65 5.81
CA CYS A 114 4.94 -7.25 5.58
C CYS A 114 6.15 -7.11 4.68
N ALA A 115 6.17 -6.01 3.93
CA ALA A 115 7.31 -5.61 3.14
C ALA A 115 7.58 -4.13 3.42
N GLU A 116 8.84 -3.77 3.50
CA GLU A 116 9.22 -2.38 3.43
C GLU A 116 9.60 -2.10 1.98
N LEU A 117 8.88 -1.21 1.35
CA LEU A 117 9.02 -0.93 -0.08
C LEU A 117 9.64 0.43 -0.29
N VAL A 118 10.60 0.49 -1.20
CA VAL A 118 11.30 1.72 -1.55
C VAL A 118 10.92 2.09 -2.98
N ARG A 119 10.67 3.39 -3.20
CA ARG A 119 10.31 3.87 -4.54
C ARG A 119 11.54 3.79 -5.44
N ARG A 120 11.39 3.17 -6.57
CA ARG A 120 12.42 3.08 -7.60
C ARG A 120 12.47 4.36 -8.40
N LYS A 121 13.66 4.76 -8.75
CA LYS A 121 13.87 5.96 -9.57
C LYS A 121 14.10 5.62 -11.02
#